data_47b6ff29f6d76f7f4a99f7d83ead7c4b
#
_entry.id   47b6ff29f6d76f7f4a99f7d83ead7c4b
#
_cell.length_a   1.000
_cell.length_b   1.000
_cell.length_c   1.000
_cell.angle_alpha   90.00
_cell.angle_beta   90.00
_cell.angle_gamma   90.00
#
_symmetry.space_group_name_H-M   'P 1'
#
loop_
_entity.id
_entity.type
_entity.pdbx_description
1 polymer ?
#
loop_
_entity_poly.entity_id
_entity_poly.type
_entity_poly.pdbx_seq_one_letter_code
_entity_poly.pdbx_strand_id
1 'polypeptide(L)'
;LNVNEGHNKELMEQCQTLKEYAIYVARVRKYASEMNLNDAVARAIDECIKEGILVEFLRKNRSEVKMVSILEYDKEWEEKKLRKAEYEAGKSEGIAEIIQNMYGLGYSIEKIAEAADKTIEEVEKYLQSSKQ
;
A
#
# COMPACT_ATOMS: atom_id res chain seq x y z
N LEU A 1 -18.38 -26.70 28.78
CA LEU A 1 -18.15 -25.31 28.28
C LEU A 1 -19.39 -24.48 28.51
N ASN A 2 -19.48 -23.90 29.69
CA ASN A 2 -20.53 -22.95 29.97
C ASN A 2 -20.18 -21.60 29.41
N VAL A 3 -20.52 -21.40 28.15
CA VAL A 3 -20.42 -20.06 27.59
C VAL A 3 -21.73 -19.37 27.94
N ASN A 4 -21.65 -18.37 28.80
CA ASN A 4 -22.78 -17.54 29.19
C ASN A 4 -23.40 -16.91 27.95
N GLU A 5 -24.73 -17.00 27.76
CA GLU A 5 -25.42 -16.44 26.60
C GLU A 5 -25.10 -14.95 26.40
N GLY A 6 -24.95 -14.19 27.50
CA GLY A 6 -24.55 -12.79 27.43
C GLY A 6 -23.16 -12.59 26.86
N HIS A 7 -22.23 -13.48 27.18
CA HIS A 7 -20.86 -13.43 26.67
C HIS A 7 -20.81 -13.72 25.17
N ASN A 8 -21.57 -14.73 24.72
CA ASN A 8 -21.68 -15.06 23.30
C ASN A 8 -22.28 -13.89 22.51
N LYS A 9 -23.28 -13.23 23.05
CA LYS A 9 -23.93 -12.10 22.42
C LYS A 9 -22.95 -10.93 22.21
N GLU A 10 -22.16 -10.62 23.25
CA GLU A 10 -21.12 -9.58 23.16
C GLU A 10 -20.08 -9.92 22.08
N LEU A 11 -19.64 -11.19 22.05
CA LEU A 11 -18.67 -11.65 21.06
C LEU A 11 -19.23 -11.51 19.64
N MET A 12 -20.49 -11.88 19.44
CA MET A 12 -21.14 -11.77 18.15
C MET A 12 -21.29 -10.31 17.71
N GLU A 13 -21.64 -9.42 18.65
CA GLU A 13 -21.72 -7.98 18.38
C GLU A 13 -20.37 -7.40 18.02
N GLN A 14 -19.31 -7.79 18.72
CA GLN A 14 -17.93 -7.35 18.41
C GLN A 14 -17.50 -7.85 17.04
N CYS A 15 -17.78 -9.11 16.70
CA CYS A 15 -17.46 -9.65 15.37
C CYS A 15 -18.22 -8.92 14.27
N GLN A 16 -19.48 -8.58 14.50
CA GLN A 16 -20.30 -7.82 13.55
C GLN A 16 -19.72 -6.41 13.36
N THR A 17 -19.32 -5.75 14.44
CA THR A 17 -18.71 -4.42 14.39
C THR A 17 -17.41 -4.44 13.60
N LEU A 18 -16.55 -5.45 13.82
CA LEU A 18 -15.31 -5.60 13.08
C LEU A 18 -15.56 -5.83 11.58
N LYS A 19 -16.57 -6.64 11.28
CA LYS A 19 -16.97 -6.91 9.88
C LYS A 19 -17.45 -5.62 9.20
N GLU A 20 -18.29 -4.85 9.88
CA GLU A 20 -18.79 -3.57 9.37
C GLU A 20 -17.66 -2.55 9.19
N TYR A 21 -16.74 -2.52 10.14
CA TYR A 21 -15.53 -1.66 10.03
C TYR A 21 -14.71 -2.03 8.81
N ALA A 22 -14.50 -3.32 8.56
CA ALA A 22 -13.78 -3.79 7.38
C ALA A 22 -14.45 -3.35 6.08
N ILE A 23 -15.79 -3.38 6.04
CA ILE A 23 -16.56 -2.90 4.88
C ILE A 23 -16.32 -1.40 4.66
N TYR A 24 -16.37 -0.63 5.73
CA TYR A 24 -16.14 0.82 5.68
C TYR A 24 -14.73 1.12 5.14
N VAL A 25 -13.70 0.47 5.68
CA VAL A 25 -12.31 0.68 5.25
C VAL A 25 -12.13 0.32 3.78
N ALA A 26 -12.73 -0.79 3.35
CA ALA A 26 -12.66 -1.22 1.94
C ALA A 26 -13.28 -0.17 1.01
N ARG A 27 -14.37 0.47 1.42
CA ARG A 27 -15.00 1.53 0.64
C ARG A 27 -14.15 2.79 0.55
N VAL A 28 -13.54 3.18 1.65
CA VAL A 28 -12.62 4.32 1.66
C VAL A 28 -11.50 4.07 0.64
N ARG A 29 -10.90 2.88 0.67
CA ARG A 29 -9.83 2.52 -0.26
C ARG A 29 -10.28 2.52 -1.71
N LYS A 30 -11.47 2.00 -1.96
CA LYS A 30 -12.06 1.99 -3.30
C LYS A 30 -12.23 3.41 -3.85
N TYR A 31 -12.86 4.27 -3.07
CA TYR A 31 -13.12 5.64 -3.52
C TYR A 31 -11.86 6.50 -3.55
N ALA A 32 -10.89 6.22 -2.69
CA ALA A 32 -9.63 6.95 -2.69
C ALA A 32 -8.83 6.75 -3.98
N SER A 33 -9.06 5.65 -4.69
CA SER A 33 -8.45 5.43 -6.00
C SER A 33 -9.14 6.20 -7.13
N GLU A 34 -10.36 6.69 -6.90
CA GLU A 34 -11.19 7.36 -7.91
C GLU A 34 -11.34 8.86 -7.69
N MET A 35 -11.20 9.33 -6.46
CA MET A 35 -11.43 10.72 -6.07
C MET A 35 -10.46 11.14 -4.97
N ASN A 36 -10.45 12.42 -4.60
CA ASN A 36 -9.60 12.87 -3.51
C ASN A 36 -10.02 12.23 -2.18
N LEU A 37 -9.10 12.15 -1.24
CA LEU A 37 -9.29 11.42 0.00
C LEU A 37 -10.42 11.99 0.87
N ASN A 38 -10.55 13.31 0.94
CA ASN A 38 -11.64 13.94 1.69
C ASN A 38 -13.00 13.51 1.17
N ASP A 39 -13.20 13.56 -0.14
CA ASP A 39 -14.45 13.16 -0.78
C ASP A 39 -14.68 11.66 -0.65
N ALA A 40 -13.62 10.86 -0.78
CA ALA A 40 -13.70 9.41 -0.64
C ALA A 40 -14.20 9.00 0.75
N VAL A 41 -13.65 9.60 1.79
CA VAL A 41 -14.05 9.32 3.17
C VAL A 41 -15.48 9.77 3.42
N ALA A 42 -15.85 10.99 2.99
CA ALA A 42 -17.20 11.49 3.16
C ALA A 42 -18.24 10.59 2.47
N ARG A 43 -17.93 10.17 1.24
CA ARG A 43 -18.83 9.29 0.48
C ARG A 43 -18.96 7.91 1.14
N ALA A 44 -17.86 7.35 1.61
CA ALA A 44 -17.87 6.05 2.30
C ALA A 44 -18.72 6.11 3.56
N ILE A 45 -18.61 7.18 4.35
CA ILE A 45 -19.43 7.40 5.55
C ILE A 45 -20.90 7.47 5.19
N ASP A 46 -21.26 8.30 4.21
CA ASP A 46 -22.67 8.48 3.80
C ASP A 46 -23.29 7.17 3.30
N GLU A 47 -22.57 6.42 2.46
CA GLU A 47 -23.06 5.14 1.96
C GLU A 47 -23.22 4.10 3.05
N CYS A 48 -22.27 4.02 3.98
CA CYS A 48 -22.35 3.09 5.10
C CYS A 48 -23.55 3.40 5.99
N ILE A 49 -23.80 4.68 6.26
CA ILE A 49 -24.98 5.09 7.02
C ILE A 49 -26.27 4.66 6.31
N LYS A 50 -26.35 4.87 5.00
CA LYS A 50 -27.52 4.46 4.21
C LYS A 50 -27.77 2.95 4.24
N GLU A 51 -26.70 2.18 4.24
CA GLU A 51 -26.78 0.72 4.23
C GLU A 51 -26.90 0.09 5.62
N GLY A 52 -26.96 0.90 6.66
CA GLY A 52 -27.07 0.42 8.04
C GLY A 52 -25.77 -0.10 8.62
N ILE A 53 -24.63 0.31 8.08
CA ILE A 53 -23.30 -0.12 8.51
C ILE A 53 -22.72 0.92 9.45
N LEU A 54 -22.46 0.53 10.72
CA LEU A 54 -21.91 1.40 11.76
C LEU A 54 -22.68 2.72 11.93
N VAL A 55 -23.99 2.71 11.76
CA VAL A 55 -24.82 3.92 11.63
C VAL A 55 -24.66 4.87 12.82
N GLU A 56 -24.85 4.36 14.02
CA GLU A 56 -24.78 5.19 15.24
C GLU A 56 -23.38 5.72 15.47
N PHE A 57 -22.39 4.87 15.27
CA PHE A 57 -20.98 5.23 15.44
C PHE A 57 -20.58 6.32 14.45
N LEU A 58 -20.92 6.14 13.16
CA LEU A 58 -20.57 7.10 12.11
C LEU A 58 -21.29 8.43 12.27
N ARG A 59 -22.57 8.41 12.67
CA ARG A 59 -23.32 9.65 12.91
C ARG A 59 -22.77 10.44 14.08
N LYS A 60 -22.45 9.74 15.17
CA LYS A 60 -21.97 10.37 16.40
C LYS A 60 -20.56 10.91 16.27
N ASN A 61 -19.69 10.18 15.56
CA ASN A 61 -18.26 10.45 15.50
C ASN A 61 -17.77 10.82 14.10
N ARG A 62 -18.64 11.36 13.26
CA ARG A 62 -18.35 11.64 11.85
C ARG A 62 -17.04 12.40 11.62
N SER A 63 -16.85 13.51 12.34
CA SER A 63 -15.65 14.35 12.18
C SER A 63 -14.38 13.62 12.58
N GLU A 64 -14.44 12.90 13.69
CA GLU A 64 -13.29 12.16 14.22
C GLU A 64 -12.93 10.98 13.32
N VAL A 65 -13.94 10.23 12.86
CA VAL A 65 -13.75 9.12 11.94
C VAL A 65 -13.11 9.61 10.64
N LYS A 66 -13.60 10.73 10.11
CA LYS A 66 -13.06 11.34 8.90
C LYS A 66 -11.59 11.68 9.06
N MET A 67 -11.24 12.34 10.15
CA MET A 67 -9.84 12.73 10.43
C MET A 67 -8.93 11.52 10.58
N VAL A 68 -9.36 10.53 11.37
CA VAL A 68 -8.55 9.32 11.61
C VAL A 68 -8.37 8.53 10.31
N SER A 69 -9.44 8.41 9.51
CA SER A 69 -9.37 7.68 8.24
C SER A 69 -8.39 8.34 7.26
N ILE A 70 -8.40 9.67 7.20
CA ILE A 70 -7.47 10.42 6.34
C ILE A 70 -6.02 10.20 6.80
N LEU A 71 -5.76 10.30 8.10
CA LEU A 71 -4.42 10.12 8.65
C LEU A 71 -3.89 8.71 8.43
N GLU A 72 -4.73 7.69 8.66
CA GLU A 72 -4.33 6.29 8.45
C GLU A 72 -4.04 6.00 6.98
N TYR A 73 -4.86 6.49 6.08
CA TYR A 73 -4.66 6.29 4.64
C TYR A 73 -3.36 6.94 4.17
N ASP A 74 -3.10 8.18 4.60
CA ASP A 74 -1.86 8.88 4.26
C ASP A 74 -0.64 8.13 4.77
N LYS A 75 -0.71 7.59 5.98
CA LYS A 75 0.37 6.79 6.56
C LYS A 75 0.63 5.53 5.74
N GLU A 76 -0.42 4.79 5.38
CA GLU A 76 -0.31 3.60 4.54
C GLU A 76 0.30 3.93 3.17
N TRP A 77 -0.11 5.05 2.59
CA TRP A 77 0.38 5.50 1.30
C TRP A 77 1.88 5.80 1.33
N GLU A 78 2.32 6.50 2.37
CA GLU A 78 3.73 6.82 2.55
C GLU A 78 4.57 5.57 2.80
N GLU A 79 4.07 4.63 3.59
CA GLU A 79 4.75 3.35 3.82
C GLU A 79 4.90 2.56 2.51
N LYS A 80 3.86 2.53 1.69
CA LYS A 80 3.92 1.85 0.38
C LYS A 80 4.94 2.51 -0.55
N LYS A 81 4.99 3.83 -0.59
CA LYS A 81 5.98 4.57 -1.38
C LYS A 81 7.40 4.25 -0.94
N LEU A 82 7.62 4.22 0.36
CA LEU A 82 8.93 3.91 0.93
C LEU A 82 9.38 2.50 0.58
N ARG A 83 8.51 1.51 0.75
CA ARG A 83 8.79 0.12 0.39
C ARG A 83 9.11 -0.04 -1.09
N LYS A 84 8.35 0.63 -1.94
CA LYS A 84 8.58 0.59 -3.38
C LYS A 84 9.92 1.20 -3.73
N ALA A 85 10.27 2.35 -3.14
CA ALA A 85 11.54 3.01 -3.36
C ALA A 85 12.70 2.13 -2.89
N GLU A 86 12.58 1.49 -1.74
CA GLU A 86 13.58 0.57 -1.21
C GLU A 86 13.77 -0.65 -2.11
N TYR A 87 12.67 -1.21 -2.60
CA TYR A 87 12.71 -2.35 -3.51
C TYR A 87 13.41 -1.97 -4.82
N GLU A 88 13.06 -0.84 -5.41
CA GLU A 88 13.66 -0.36 -6.65
C GLU A 88 15.14 -0.05 -6.49
N ALA A 89 15.53 0.54 -5.35
CA ALA A 89 16.93 0.81 -5.04
C ALA A 89 17.73 -0.49 -4.92
N GLY A 90 17.20 -1.49 -4.20
CA GLY A 90 17.83 -2.80 -4.06
C GLY A 90 17.97 -3.52 -5.39
N LYS A 91 16.94 -3.45 -6.22
CA LYS A 91 16.95 -4.05 -7.56
C LYS A 91 18.01 -3.38 -8.44
N SER A 92 18.10 -2.05 -8.41
CA SER A 92 19.09 -1.30 -9.18
C SER A 92 20.52 -1.63 -8.75
N GLU A 93 20.75 -1.72 -7.44
CA GLU A 93 22.07 -2.12 -6.91
C GLU A 93 22.46 -3.54 -7.35
N GLY A 94 21.51 -4.48 -7.32
CA GLY A 94 21.75 -5.85 -7.77
C GLY A 94 22.09 -5.92 -9.24
N ILE A 95 21.39 -5.16 -10.08
CA ILE A 95 21.66 -5.09 -11.52
C ILE A 95 23.06 -4.49 -11.76
N ALA A 96 23.39 -3.40 -11.07
CA ALA A 96 24.69 -2.75 -11.18
C ALA A 96 25.83 -3.70 -10.84
N GLU A 97 25.67 -4.47 -9.76
CA GLU A 97 26.65 -5.45 -9.33
C GLU A 97 26.88 -6.53 -10.39
N ILE A 98 25.80 -7.08 -10.96
CA ILE A 98 25.90 -8.10 -12.01
C ILE A 98 26.61 -7.54 -13.25
N ILE A 99 26.24 -6.33 -13.66
CA ILE A 99 26.85 -5.66 -14.82
C ILE A 99 28.36 -5.47 -14.61
N GLN A 100 28.74 -4.99 -13.44
CA GLN A 100 30.16 -4.80 -13.10
C GLN A 100 30.93 -6.11 -13.08
N ASN A 101 30.35 -7.17 -12.52
CA ASN A 101 30.96 -8.49 -12.47
C ASN A 101 31.15 -9.07 -13.86
N MET A 102 30.17 -8.95 -14.73
CA MET A 102 30.26 -9.43 -16.10
C MET A 102 31.32 -8.67 -16.89
N TYR A 103 31.37 -7.35 -16.71
CA TYR A 103 32.40 -6.53 -17.37
C TYR A 103 33.79 -6.92 -16.90
N GLY A 104 33.95 -7.14 -15.60
CA GLY A 104 35.22 -7.61 -15.02
C GLY A 104 35.69 -8.98 -15.53
N LEU A 105 34.73 -9.84 -15.90
CA LEU A 105 34.98 -11.15 -16.46
C LEU A 105 35.32 -11.11 -17.97
N GLY A 106 35.22 -9.94 -18.59
CA GLY A 106 35.59 -9.74 -19.98
C GLY A 106 34.46 -9.85 -21.00
N TYR A 107 33.22 -9.88 -20.56
CA TYR A 107 32.08 -9.88 -21.47
C TYR A 107 31.95 -8.54 -22.18
N SER A 108 31.53 -8.58 -23.44
CA SER A 108 31.29 -7.37 -24.23
C SER A 108 30.06 -6.60 -23.69
N ILE A 109 30.02 -5.29 -23.92
CA ILE A 109 28.91 -4.43 -23.49
C ILE A 109 27.59 -4.92 -24.12
N GLU A 110 27.62 -5.33 -25.39
CA GLU A 110 26.48 -5.87 -26.12
C GLU A 110 25.90 -7.13 -25.42
N LYS A 111 26.79 -8.02 -25.00
CA LYS A 111 26.41 -9.26 -24.34
C LYS A 111 25.84 -8.99 -22.92
N ILE A 112 26.44 -8.05 -22.20
CA ILE A 112 25.95 -7.62 -20.88
C ILE A 112 24.56 -7.03 -21.02
N ALA A 113 24.34 -6.17 -22.01
CA ALA A 113 23.04 -5.56 -22.27
C ALA A 113 21.96 -6.62 -22.56
N GLU A 114 22.30 -7.61 -23.36
CA GLU A 114 21.39 -8.74 -23.64
C GLU A 114 21.04 -9.52 -22.37
N ALA A 115 22.04 -9.88 -21.59
CA ALA A 115 21.87 -10.66 -20.36
C ALA A 115 21.07 -9.90 -19.29
N ALA A 116 21.28 -8.59 -19.18
CA ALA A 116 20.59 -7.75 -18.18
C ALA A 116 19.25 -7.21 -18.66
N ASP A 117 18.88 -7.47 -19.90
CA ASP A 117 17.68 -6.92 -20.56
C ASP A 117 17.67 -5.39 -20.48
N LYS A 118 18.81 -4.79 -20.81
CA LYS A 118 19.04 -3.34 -20.81
C LYS A 118 19.59 -2.88 -22.13
N THR A 119 19.51 -1.58 -22.40
CA THR A 119 20.14 -1.01 -23.57
C THR A 119 21.63 -0.83 -23.31
N ILE A 120 22.40 -0.72 -24.40
CA ILE A 120 23.84 -0.46 -24.32
C ILE A 120 24.13 0.83 -23.56
N GLU A 121 23.32 1.86 -23.79
CA GLU A 121 23.43 3.15 -23.09
C GLU A 121 23.22 3.01 -21.58
N GLU A 122 22.25 2.21 -21.17
CA GLU A 122 21.98 1.95 -19.75
C GLU A 122 23.16 1.20 -19.10
N VAL A 123 23.71 0.21 -19.78
CA VAL A 123 24.88 -0.53 -19.29
C VAL A 123 26.07 0.40 -19.12
N GLU A 124 26.31 1.28 -20.08
CA GLU A 124 27.39 2.26 -20.00
C GLU A 124 27.22 3.20 -18.80
N LYS A 125 25.98 3.63 -18.50
CA LYS A 125 25.69 4.44 -17.32
C LYS A 125 26.03 3.70 -16.02
N TYR A 126 25.65 2.43 -15.91
CA TYR A 126 25.97 1.63 -14.74
C TYR A 126 27.48 1.49 -14.54
N LEU A 127 28.22 1.33 -15.62
CA LEU A 127 29.69 1.21 -15.56
C LEU A 127 30.37 2.55 -15.21
N GLN A 128 29.83 3.66 -15.69
CA GLN A 128 30.34 5.00 -15.37
C GLN A 128 30.13 5.36 -13.91
N SER A 129 28.97 5.03 -13.35
CA SER A 129 28.65 5.35 -11.95
C SER A 129 29.55 4.59 -10.96
N SER A 130 30.13 3.45 -11.38
CA SER A 130 31.03 2.67 -10.52
C SER A 130 32.45 3.22 -10.47
N LYS A 131 32.78 4.16 -11.35
CA LYS A 131 34.14 4.77 -11.41
C LYS A 131 34.28 5.99 -10.51
N GLN A 132 33.23 6.36 -9.80
CA GLN A 132 33.28 7.40 -8.78
C GLN A 132 33.46 6.76 -7.39
#